data_6ac0cc28e9129ac444d4633c0df9f1f0
#
_entry.id   6ac0cc28e9129ac444d4633c0df9f1f0
#
_cell.length_a   1.000
_cell.length_b   1.000
_cell.length_c   1.000
_cell.angle_alpha   90.00
_cell.angle_beta   90.00
_cell.angle_gamma   90.00
#
_symmetry.space_group_name_H-M   'P 1'
#
loop_
_entity.id
_entity.type
_entity.pdbx_description
1 polymer ?
#
loop_
_entity_poly.entity_id
_entity_poly.type
_entity_poly.pdbx_seq_one_letter_code
_entity_poly.pdbx_strand_id
1 'polypeptide(L)'
;MKLHYQGKYNLDPETLPKRKHQPNAVKFKEASSSKELAVIANTIGLVLMVILSIPILLVYKNDLLLYFDDVMLGAIFPILTMFPHELLHALCFKEDVYLYTNFKQGMVFVLGIETMSKKRFIFMSLLPNLVFGFLPYCLSFLGTKYLMFALWGVIAVAMGAGDYYNVFNALTQMPKGARTYLYQMNSYWYIPENK
;
A
#
# COMPACT_ATOMS: atom_id res chain seq x y z
N MET A 1 20.14 4.75 -4.10
CA MET A 1 18.86 5.26 -3.58
C MET A 1 19.12 6.11 -2.35
N LYS A 2 18.57 7.32 -2.30
CA LYS A 2 18.49 8.15 -1.09
C LYS A 2 17.03 8.44 -0.78
N LEU A 3 16.66 8.42 0.50
CA LEU A 3 15.34 8.79 0.97
C LEU A 3 15.38 10.27 1.39
N HIS A 4 14.51 11.07 0.78
CA HIS A 4 14.39 12.50 1.04
C HIS A 4 13.06 12.78 1.75
N TYR A 5 13.11 13.21 3.01
CA TYR A 5 11.90 13.66 3.70
C TYR A 5 11.53 15.07 3.24
N GLN A 6 10.32 15.20 2.68
CA GLN A 6 9.79 16.45 2.10
C GLN A 6 8.84 17.20 3.03
N GLY A 7 8.57 16.64 4.21
CA GLY A 7 7.66 17.23 5.18
C GLY A 7 6.18 17.01 4.82
N LYS A 8 5.36 18.03 5.15
CA LYS A 8 3.91 17.93 4.97
C LYS A 8 3.52 18.15 3.50
N TYR A 9 2.84 17.17 2.92
CA TYR A 9 2.20 17.33 1.61
C TYR A 9 1.00 18.28 1.70
N ASN A 10 0.99 19.30 0.83
CA ASN A 10 -0.01 20.39 0.82
C ASN A 10 -1.25 20.08 -0.02
N LEU A 11 -1.40 18.86 -0.53
CA LEU A 11 -2.45 18.38 -1.43
C LEU A 11 -2.38 18.98 -2.86
N ASP A 12 -1.27 19.64 -3.22
CA ASP A 12 -1.03 20.14 -4.55
C ASP A 12 -0.10 19.17 -5.32
N PRO A 13 -0.61 18.43 -6.32
CA PRO A 13 0.19 17.50 -7.12
C PRO A 13 1.33 18.18 -7.89
N GLU A 14 1.23 19.49 -8.18
CA GLU A 14 2.27 20.22 -8.90
C GLU A 14 3.58 20.31 -8.10
N THR A 15 3.52 20.20 -6.78
CA THR A 15 4.69 20.23 -5.89
C THR A 15 5.43 18.89 -5.82
N LEU A 16 4.86 17.82 -6.37
CA LEU A 16 5.47 16.50 -6.36
C LEU A 16 6.55 16.34 -7.43
N PRO A 17 7.54 15.46 -7.21
CA PRO A 17 8.58 15.18 -8.18
C PRO A 17 8.02 14.77 -9.53
N LYS A 18 8.66 15.25 -10.59
CA LYS A 18 8.26 15.00 -11.98
C LYS A 18 9.43 14.42 -12.76
N ARG A 19 9.12 13.53 -13.66
CA ARG A 19 10.04 13.02 -14.68
C ARG A 19 9.51 13.40 -16.05
N LYS A 20 10.40 13.64 -17.03
CA LYS A 20 9.98 13.78 -18.42
C LYS A 20 9.22 12.54 -18.87
N HIS A 21 8.07 12.73 -19.51
CA HIS A 21 7.29 11.61 -20.04
C HIS A 21 8.12 10.77 -20.99
N GLN A 22 7.92 9.46 -20.89
CA GLN A 22 8.52 8.53 -21.84
C GLN A 22 7.76 8.59 -23.18
N PRO A 23 8.44 8.35 -24.31
CA PRO A 23 7.75 8.24 -25.61
C PRO A 23 6.61 7.20 -25.53
N ASN A 24 5.49 7.51 -26.16
CA ASN A 24 4.29 6.64 -26.20
C ASN A 24 3.75 6.23 -24.82
N ALA A 25 4.00 7.03 -23.77
CA ALA A 25 3.48 6.75 -22.45
C ALA A 25 1.95 6.90 -22.42
N VAL A 26 1.29 5.90 -21.85
CA VAL A 26 -0.15 5.83 -21.67
C VAL A 26 -0.47 6.02 -20.20
N LYS A 27 -1.37 6.95 -19.89
CA LYS A 27 -1.87 7.15 -18.53
C LYS A 27 -2.73 5.96 -18.12
N PHE A 28 -2.57 5.48 -16.89
CA PHE A 28 -3.49 4.48 -16.34
C PHE A 28 -4.91 5.05 -16.23
N LYS A 29 -5.89 4.19 -16.47
CA LYS A 29 -7.28 4.45 -16.10
C LYS A 29 -7.41 4.20 -14.61
N GLU A 30 -7.22 5.24 -13.83
CA GLU A 30 -7.27 5.21 -12.38
C GLU A 30 -8.17 6.33 -11.86
N ALA A 31 -8.40 6.39 -10.54
CA ALA A 31 -9.21 7.42 -9.92
C ALA A 31 -8.83 8.83 -10.39
N SER A 32 -9.82 9.62 -10.78
CA SER A 32 -9.62 10.96 -11.35
C SER A 32 -9.38 12.03 -10.29
N SER A 33 -9.67 11.72 -9.02
CA SER A 33 -9.54 12.62 -7.88
C SER A 33 -9.17 11.87 -6.61
N SER A 34 -8.59 12.59 -5.64
CA SER A 34 -8.30 12.05 -4.31
C SER A 34 -9.57 11.55 -3.59
N LYS A 35 -10.73 12.16 -3.86
CA LYS A 35 -12.01 11.73 -3.33
C LYS A 35 -12.43 10.36 -3.88
N GLU A 36 -12.34 10.19 -5.19
CA GLU A 36 -12.64 8.91 -5.86
C GLU A 36 -11.69 7.81 -5.39
N LEU A 37 -10.39 8.11 -5.33
CA LEU A 37 -9.39 7.17 -4.80
C LEU A 37 -9.71 6.77 -3.35
N ALA A 38 -10.08 7.71 -2.50
CA ALA A 38 -10.46 7.42 -1.12
C ALA A 38 -11.71 6.52 -1.04
N VAL A 39 -12.72 6.73 -1.89
CA VAL A 39 -13.91 5.87 -1.93
C VAL A 39 -13.51 4.45 -2.35
N ILE A 40 -12.73 4.30 -3.41
CA ILE A 40 -12.27 2.99 -3.90
C ILE A 40 -11.45 2.27 -2.81
N ALA A 41 -10.44 2.95 -2.24
CA ALA A 41 -9.57 2.36 -1.23
C ALA A 41 -10.34 1.97 0.04
N ASN A 42 -11.23 2.84 0.55
CA ASN A 42 -12.05 2.52 1.72
C ASN A 42 -13.01 1.35 1.45
N THR A 43 -13.56 1.26 0.23
CA THR A 43 -14.44 0.13 -0.14
C THR A 43 -13.65 -1.19 -0.17
N ILE A 44 -12.48 -1.21 -0.81
CA ILE A 44 -11.59 -2.38 -0.83
C ILE A 44 -11.19 -2.76 0.60
N GLY A 45 -10.75 -1.78 1.40
CA GLY A 45 -10.34 -1.99 2.79
C GLY A 45 -11.46 -2.56 3.64
N LEU A 46 -12.68 -2.02 3.55
CA LEU A 46 -13.83 -2.53 4.28
C LEU A 46 -14.19 -3.97 3.88
N VAL A 47 -14.20 -4.27 2.59
CA VAL A 47 -14.47 -5.63 2.10
C VAL A 47 -13.41 -6.61 2.60
N LEU A 48 -12.13 -6.26 2.54
CA LEU A 48 -11.04 -7.09 3.06
C LEU A 48 -11.16 -7.28 4.57
N MET A 49 -11.46 -6.21 5.30
CA MET A 49 -11.65 -6.27 6.77
C MET A 49 -12.77 -7.25 7.13
N VAL A 50 -13.92 -7.17 6.47
CA VAL A 50 -15.05 -8.07 6.70
C VAL A 50 -14.66 -9.52 6.38
N ILE A 51 -14.08 -9.77 5.20
CA ILE A 51 -13.71 -11.13 4.76
C ILE A 51 -12.69 -11.76 5.72
N LEU A 52 -11.65 -11.02 6.10
CA LEU A 52 -10.57 -11.53 6.96
C LEU A 52 -11.01 -11.67 8.43
N SER A 53 -12.01 -10.91 8.87
CA SER A 53 -12.55 -11.05 10.24
C SER A 53 -13.36 -12.33 10.42
N ILE A 54 -13.98 -12.88 9.37
CA ILE A 54 -14.80 -14.11 9.48
C ILE A 54 -14.02 -15.29 10.06
N PRO A 55 -12.85 -15.70 9.52
CA PRO A 55 -12.08 -16.80 10.10
C PRO A 55 -11.65 -16.54 11.55
N ILE A 56 -11.27 -15.30 11.87
CA ILE A 56 -10.87 -14.92 13.24
C ILE A 56 -12.04 -15.10 14.20
N LEU A 57 -13.23 -14.61 13.85
CA LEU A 57 -14.42 -14.76 14.65
C LEU A 57 -14.83 -16.22 14.84
N LEU A 58 -14.70 -17.05 13.81
CA LEU A 58 -15.02 -18.48 13.89
C LEU A 58 -14.06 -19.23 14.82
N VAL A 59 -12.77 -18.90 14.78
CA VAL A 59 -11.74 -19.56 15.58
C VAL A 59 -11.73 -19.06 17.04
N TYR A 60 -11.86 -17.74 17.24
CA TYR A 60 -11.58 -17.09 18.52
C TYR A 60 -12.81 -16.47 19.20
N LYS A 61 -14.04 -16.79 18.77
CA LYS A 61 -15.28 -16.19 19.30
C LYS A 61 -15.39 -16.15 20.82
N ASN A 62 -14.84 -17.17 21.52
CA ASN A 62 -14.89 -17.28 22.97
C ASN A 62 -13.71 -16.58 23.67
N ASP A 63 -12.63 -16.28 22.94
CA ASP A 63 -11.38 -15.77 23.48
C ASP A 63 -11.24 -14.25 23.32
N LEU A 64 -11.95 -13.64 22.36
CA LEU A 64 -11.82 -12.20 22.03
C LEU A 64 -12.06 -11.28 23.23
N LEU A 65 -13.05 -11.61 24.08
CA LEU A 65 -13.33 -10.83 25.28
C LEU A 65 -12.38 -11.16 26.44
N LEU A 66 -11.87 -12.41 26.50
CA LEU A 66 -10.93 -12.82 27.54
C LEU A 66 -9.53 -12.21 27.33
N TYR A 67 -9.14 -11.97 26.08
CA TYR A 67 -7.85 -11.39 25.70
C TYR A 67 -8.01 -9.98 25.13
N PHE A 68 -8.81 -9.15 25.80
CA PHE A 68 -9.12 -7.80 25.35
C PHE A 68 -7.87 -6.94 25.15
N ASP A 69 -6.86 -7.05 26.00
CA ASP A 69 -5.61 -6.29 25.90
C ASP A 69 -4.85 -6.64 24.61
N ASP A 70 -4.79 -7.92 24.24
CA ASP A 70 -4.17 -8.35 22.98
C ASP A 70 -4.91 -7.80 21.78
N VAL A 71 -6.24 -7.78 21.80
CA VAL A 71 -7.09 -7.20 20.77
C VAL A 71 -6.80 -5.70 20.63
N MET A 72 -6.72 -4.98 21.74
CA MET A 72 -6.42 -3.55 21.74
C MET A 72 -5.02 -3.25 21.24
N LEU A 73 -4.01 -4.03 21.64
CA LEU A 73 -2.65 -3.91 21.10
C LEU A 73 -2.65 -4.16 19.59
N GLY A 74 -3.37 -5.17 19.13
CA GLY A 74 -3.53 -5.47 17.70
C GLY A 74 -4.14 -4.33 16.90
N ALA A 75 -4.96 -3.47 17.50
CA ALA A 75 -5.50 -2.27 16.85
C ALA A 75 -4.47 -1.12 16.73
N ILE A 76 -3.49 -1.07 17.65
CA ILE A 76 -2.47 0.01 17.69
C ILE A 76 -1.33 -0.30 16.71
N PHE A 77 -0.88 -1.54 16.61
CA PHE A 77 0.25 -1.93 15.79
C PHE A 77 0.16 -1.52 14.31
N PRO A 78 -0.98 -1.61 13.62
CA PRO A 78 -1.10 -1.14 12.24
C PRO A 78 -0.74 0.35 12.09
N ILE A 79 -1.08 1.18 13.07
CA ILE A 79 -0.75 2.61 13.06
C ILE A 79 0.76 2.80 13.20
N LEU A 80 1.41 2.06 14.10
CA LEU A 80 2.86 2.12 14.30
C LEU A 80 3.63 1.60 13.08
N THR A 81 3.04 0.68 12.33
CA THR A 81 3.66 0.12 11.11
C THR A 81 3.45 0.94 9.85
N MET A 82 2.65 2.02 9.88
CA MET A 82 2.47 2.90 8.70
C MET A 82 3.81 3.43 8.15
N PHE A 83 4.69 3.91 9.01
CA PHE A 83 5.98 4.42 8.58
C PHE A 83 6.94 3.33 8.07
N PRO A 84 7.16 2.21 8.80
CA PRO A 84 7.91 1.07 8.27
C PRO A 84 7.34 0.50 6.97
N HIS A 85 6.02 0.53 6.76
CA HIS A 85 5.36 0.13 5.52
C HIS A 85 5.88 0.95 4.34
N GLU A 86 5.89 2.28 4.47
CA GLU A 86 6.42 3.17 3.43
C GLU A 86 7.93 2.97 3.19
N LEU A 87 8.69 2.66 4.24
CA LEU A 87 10.11 2.35 4.09
C LEU A 87 10.34 1.07 3.26
N LEU A 88 9.48 0.06 3.39
CA LEU A 88 9.57 -1.13 2.54
C LEU A 88 9.29 -0.81 1.06
N HIS A 89 8.33 0.08 0.77
CA HIS A 89 8.18 0.60 -0.59
C HIS A 89 9.46 1.29 -1.07
N ALA A 90 10.02 2.18 -0.23
CA ALA A 90 11.24 2.92 -0.56
C ALA A 90 12.40 1.98 -0.92
N LEU A 91 12.61 0.90 -0.15
CA LEU A 91 13.68 -0.06 -0.39
C LEU A 91 13.59 -0.78 -1.76
N CYS A 92 12.42 -0.78 -2.38
CA CYS A 92 12.23 -1.34 -3.71
C CYS A 92 12.70 -0.42 -4.84
N PHE A 93 13.04 0.83 -4.57
CA PHE A 93 13.57 1.78 -5.54
C PHE A 93 15.09 1.69 -5.65
N LYS A 94 15.62 2.03 -6.83
CA LYS A 94 17.06 2.14 -7.09
C LYS A 94 17.53 3.60 -7.16
N GLU A 95 16.64 4.48 -7.62
CA GLU A 95 16.84 5.93 -7.67
C GLU A 95 16.34 6.57 -6.37
N ASP A 96 16.44 7.88 -6.26
CA ASP A 96 16.01 8.64 -5.09
C ASP A 96 14.49 8.61 -4.92
N VAL A 97 14.04 8.58 -3.67
CA VAL A 97 12.65 8.54 -3.29
C VAL A 97 12.32 9.64 -2.28
N TYR A 98 11.09 10.06 -2.28
CA TYR A 98 10.60 11.22 -1.53
C TYR A 98 9.47 10.78 -0.60
N LEU A 99 9.67 10.99 0.70
CA LEU A 99 8.69 10.68 1.75
C LEU A 99 7.91 11.93 2.12
N TYR A 100 6.61 11.81 2.09
CA TYR A 100 5.66 12.86 2.46
C TYR A 100 4.76 12.39 3.61
N THR A 101 4.31 13.35 4.42
CA THR A 101 3.34 13.10 5.47
C THR A 101 2.20 14.12 5.38
N ASN A 102 0.98 13.70 5.68
CA ASN A 102 -0.13 14.60 5.98
C ASN A 102 -1.07 13.92 6.98
N PHE A 103 -0.71 13.98 8.26
CA PHE A 103 -1.45 13.30 9.34
C PHE A 103 -2.91 13.79 9.49
N LYS A 104 -3.24 15.02 9.05
CA LYS A 104 -4.63 15.50 9.04
C LYS A 104 -5.52 14.70 8.06
N GLN A 105 -4.92 14.12 7.03
CA GLN A 105 -5.57 13.27 6.03
C GLN A 105 -5.25 11.78 6.23
N GLY A 106 -4.55 11.43 7.32
CA GLY A 106 -4.10 10.06 7.55
C GLY A 106 -3.11 9.56 6.49
N MET A 107 -2.34 10.45 5.86
CA MET A 107 -1.45 10.10 4.75
C MET A 107 0.01 10.09 5.21
N VAL A 108 0.66 8.98 4.95
CA VAL A 108 2.12 8.82 4.85
C VAL A 108 2.35 8.09 3.54
N PHE A 109 3.21 8.59 2.67
CA PHE A 109 3.49 7.91 1.41
C PHE A 109 4.88 8.23 0.88
N VAL A 110 5.43 7.27 0.15
CA VAL A 110 6.69 7.38 -0.57
C VAL A 110 6.42 7.50 -2.07
N LEU A 111 7.11 8.42 -2.72
CA LEU A 111 7.02 8.63 -4.15
C LEU A 111 8.40 8.54 -4.78
N GLY A 112 8.54 7.69 -5.78
CA GLY A 112 9.73 7.59 -6.63
C GLY A 112 9.33 7.73 -8.09
N ILE A 113 10.18 8.44 -8.85
CA ILE A 113 9.92 8.75 -10.27
C ILE A 113 10.65 7.81 -11.23
N GLU A 114 11.38 6.80 -10.72
CA GLU A 114 12.07 5.85 -11.58
C GLU A 114 11.10 4.96 -12.36
N THR A 115 11.57 4.44 -13.48
CA THR A 115 10.77 3.49 -14.26
C THR A 115 10.97 2.07 -13.73
N MET A 116 9.88 1.34 -13.51
CA MET A 116 9.91 -0.04 -13.03
C MET A 116 9.29 -1.00 -14.03
N SER A 117 9.76 -2.25 -14.06
CA SER A 117 9.05 -3.33 -14.74
C SER A 117 7.75 -3.65 -14.00
N LYS A 118 6.74 -4.18 -14.72
CA LYS A 118 5.47 -4.62 -14.13
C LYS A 118 5.67 -5.54 -12.91
N LYS A 119 6.57 -6.52 -13.01
CA LYS A 119 6.86 -7.46 -11.90
C LYS A 119 7.42 -6.74 -10.66
N ARG A 120 8.37 -5.80 -10.86
CA ARG A 120 8.96 -5.05 -9.73
C ARG A 120 7.94 -4.13 -9.09
N PHE A 121 7.09 -3.47 -9.86
CA PHE A 121 6.03 -2.61 -9.36
C PHE A 121 5.02 -3.39 -8.52
N ILE A 122 4.56 -4.55 -9.00
CA ILE A 122 3.66 -5.43 -8.24
C ILE A 122 4.33 -5.91 -6.94
N PHE A 123 5.59 -6.35 -7.01
CA PHE A 123 6.34 -6.77 -5.82
C PHE A 123 6.47 -5.63 -4.80
N MET A 124 6.84 -4.43 -5.26
CA MET A 124 6.95 -3.24 -4.42
C MET A 124 5.61 -2.95 -3.71
N SER A 125 4.50 -2.94 -4.45
CA SER A 125 3.18 -2.67 -3.88
C SER A 125 2.73 -3.74 -2.88
N LEU A 126 3.08 -5.01 -3.08
CA LEU A 126 2.64 -6.08 -2.18
C LEU A 126 3.54 -6.31 -0.97
N LEU A 127 4.82 -5.97 -1.06
CA LEU A 127 5.81 -6.31 -0.03
C LEU A 127 5.44 -5.86 1.38
N PRO A 128 5.07 -4.59 1.64
CA PRO A 128 4.69 -4.17 2.98
C PRO A 128 3.44 -4.89 3.50
N ASN A 129 2.48 -5.13 2.62
CA ASN A 129 1.25 -5.83 2.97
C ASN A 129 1.48 -7.30 3.34
N LEU A 130 2.44 -7.95 2.68
CA LEU A 130 2.86 -9.31 3.04
C LEU A 130 3.53 -9.32 4.41
N VAL A 131 4.41 -8.36 4.69
CA VAL A 131 5.20 -8.31 5.94
C VAL A 131 4.34 -7.86 7.13
N PHE A 132 3.60 -6.76 7.01
CA PHE A 132 2.89 -6.16 8.14
C PHE A 132 1.41 -6.54 8.21
N GLY A 133 0.86 -7.14 7.16
CA GLY A 133 -0.54 -7.56 7.09
C GLY A 133 -0.69 -9.08 7.09
N PHE A 134 -0.38 -9.74 5.98
CA PHE A 134 -0.62 -11.18 5.82
C PHE A 134 0.22 -12.03 6.76
N LEU A 135 1.47 -11.69 7.05
CA LEU A 135 2.29 -12.45 7.98
C LEU A 135 1.70 -12.44 9.40
N PRO A 136 1.41 -11.29 10.04
CA PRO A 136 0.72 -11.28 11.32
C PRO A 136 -0.62 -12.03 11.27
N TYR A 137 -1.43 -11.81 10.24
CA TYR A 137 -2.70 -12.51 10.07
C TYR A 137 -2.54 -14.03 10.12
N CYS A 138 -1.57 -14.59 9.39
CA CYS A 138 -1.29 -16.02 9.40
C CYS A 138 -0.77 -16.49 10.76
N LEU A 139 0.09 -15.72 11.42
CA LEU A 139 0.62 -16.05 12.74
C LEU A 139 -0.48 -16.12 13.80
N SER A 140 -1.56 -15.37 13.66
CA SER A 140 -2.67 -15.39 14.60
C SER A 140 -3.32 -16.77 14.75
N PHE A 141 -3.26 -17.63 13.74
CA PHE A 141 -3.83 -18.99 13.78
C PHE A 141 -2.97 -20.02 14.49
N LEU A 142 -1.80 -19.65 15.00
CA LEU A 142 -0.93 -20.55 15.76
C LEU A 142 -1.38 -20.78 17.22
N GLY A 143 -2.39 -20.04 17.68
CA GLY A 143 -3.01 -20.20 19.00
C GLY A 143 -3.34 -18.88 19.68
N THR A 144 -4.08 -18.94 20.80
CA THR A 144 -4.63 -17.76 21.50
C THR A 144 -3.57 -16.76 21.96
N LYS A 145 -2.36 -17.21 22.29
CA LYS A 145 -1.22 -16.32 22.62
C LYS A 145 -0.78 -15.39 21.48
N TYR A 146 -1.28 -15.62 20.28
CA TYR A 146 -0.99 -14.78 19.10
C TYR A 146 -2.20 -13.95 18.67
N LEU A 147 -3.24 -13.84 19.50
CA LEU A 147 -4.49 -13.15 19.16
C LEU A 147 -4.30 -11.67 18.80
N MET A 148 -3.31 -11.02 19.40
CA MET A 148 -2.91 -9.66 19.02
C MET A 148 -2.66 -9.54 17.51
N PHE A 149 -2.05 -10.53 16.88
CA PHE A 149 -1.76 -10.52 15.45
C PHE A 149 -3.01 -10.66 14.57
N ALA A 150 -4.13 -11.12 15.09
CA ALA A 150 -5.39 -11.23 14.35
C ALA A 150 -5.89 -9.86 13.92
N LEU A 151 -6.10 -8.96 14.88
CA LEU A 151 -6.59 -7.62 14.58
C LEU A 151 -5.55 -6.78 13.86
N TRP A 152 -4.27 -6.88 14.26
CA TRP A 152 -3.16 -6.26 13.53
C TRP A 152 -3.18 -6.67 12.06
N GLY A 153 -3.20 -7.97 11.76
CA GLY A 153 -3.18 -8.46 10.37
C GLY A 153 -4.39 -7.99 9.57
N VAL A 154 -5.60 -8.11 10.14
CA VAL A 154 -6.85 -7.66 9.49
C VAL A 154 -6.79 -6.17 9.14
N ILE A 155 -6.43 -5.32 10.08
CA ILE A 155 -6.38 -3.86 9.87
C ILE A 155 -5.26 -3.50 8.91
N ALA A 156 -4.05 -4.06 9.07
CA ALA A 156 -2.92 -3.74 8.21
C ALA A 156 -3.16 -4.17 6.75
N VAL A 157 -3.78 -5.35 6.52
CA VAL A 157 -4.19 -5.75 5.16
C VAL A 157 -5.22 -4.77 4.60
N ALA A 158 -6.21 -4.36 5.39
CA ALA A 158 -7.22 -3.40 4.94
C ALA A 158 -6.62 -2.02 4.60
N MET A 159 -5.64 -1.56 5.37
CA MET A 159 -4.92 -0.29 5.12
C MET A 159 -4.12 -0.32 3.81
N GLY A 160 -3.68 -1.48 3.34
CA GLY A 160 -2.99 -1.66 2.07
C GLY A 160 -3.89 -1.57 0.81
N ALA A 161 -5.13 -1.15 0.94
CA ALA A 161 -6.11 -1.11 -0.16
C ALA A 161 -5.63 -0.33 -1.39
N GLY A 162 -4.88 0.76 -1.20
CA GLY A 162 -4.26 1.53 -2.29
C GLY A 162 -3.26 0.72 -3.09
N ASP A 163 -2.47 -0.12 -2.42
CA ASP A 163 -1.48 -0.98 -3.07
C ASP A 163 -2.15 -2.07 -3.90
N TYR A 164 -3.23 -2.66 -3.39
CA TYR A 164 -4.00 -3.66 -4.17
C TYR A 164 -4.65 -3.02 -5.39
N TYR A 165 -5.12 -1.78 -5.27
CA TYR A 165 -5.63 -1.02 -6.40
C TYR A 165 -4.53 -0.77 -7.44
N ASN A 166 -3.32 -0.41 -7.03
CA ASN A 166 -2.15 -0.27 -7.90
C ASN A 166 -1.80 -1.58 -8.60
N VAL A 167 -1.82 -2.70 -7.87
CA VAL A 167 -1.57 -4.04 -8.43
C VAL A 167 -2.64 -4.41 -9.45
N PHE A 168 -3.91 -4.18 -9.14
CA PHE A 168 -5.03 -4.42 -10.05
C PHE A 168 -4.85 -3.63 -11.36
N ASN A 169 -4.56 -2.34 -11.27
CA ASN A 169 -4.31 -1.49 -12.43
C ASN A 169 -3.11 -1.98 -13.24
N ALA A 170 -2.01 -2.36 -12.59
CA ALA A 170 -0.85 -2.90 -13.30
C ALA A 170 -1.17 -4.23 -14.01
N LEU A 171 -1.91 -5.12 -13.35
CA LEU A 171 -2.27 -6.43 -13.93
C LEU A 171 -3.18 -6.30 -15.15
N THR A 172 -4.15 -5.40 -15.10
CA THR A 172 -5.19 -5.27 -16.12
C THR A 172 -4.79 -4.35 -17.27
N GLN A 173 -3.92 -3.35 -17.03
CA GLN A 173 -3.65 -2.30 -18.02
C GLN A 173 -2.24 -2.36 -18.63
N MET A 174 -1.25 -2.94 -17.94
CA MET A 174 0.11 -3.02 -18.49
C MET A 174 0.27 -4.26 -19.39
N PRO A 175 0.63 -4.10 -20.67
CA PRO A 175 0.97 -5.23 -21.53
C PRO A 175 2.30 -5.89 -21.12
N LYS A 176 2.59 -7.06 -21.68
CA LYS A 176 3.88 -7.75 -21.50
C LYS A 176 5.04 -6.86 -21.98
N GLY A 177 6.08 -6.77 -21.19
CA GLY A 177 7.26 -5.94 -21.50
C GLY A 177 7.12 -4.46 -21.14
N ALA A 178 5.94 -3.98 -20.77
CA ALA A 178 5.76 -2.60 -20.35
C ALA A 178 6.50 -2.28 -19.05
N ARG A 179 6.86 -1.00 -18.91
CA ARG A 179 7.40 -0.40 -17.69
C ARG A 179 6.41 0.68 -17.20
N THR A 180 6.40 0.94 -15.91
CA THR A 180 5.57 1.98 -15.27
C THR A 180 6.43 2.99 -14.53
N TYR A 181 5.91 4.19 -14.35
CA TYR A 181 6.47 5.25 -13.52
C TYR A 181 5.36 6.18 -13.04
N LEU A 182 5.64 6.96 -12.00
CA LEU A 182 4.76 8.01 -11.51
C LEU A 182 5.13 9.36 -12.14
N TYR A 183 4.12 10.13 -12.48
CA TYR A 183 4.20 11.54 -12.80
C TYR A 183 3.23 12.29 -11.91
N GLN A 184 3.74 13.01 -10.92
CA GLN A 184 2.93 13.56 -9.83
C GLN A 184 2.18 12.43 -9.10
N MET A 185 0.83 12.48 -9.02
CA MET A 185 -0.02 11.44 -8.43
C MET A 185 -0.57 10.43 -9.45
N ASN A 186 -0.16 10.53 -10.72
CA ASN A 186 -0.70 9.67 -11.78
C ASN A 186 0.31 8.63 -12.22
N SER A 187 -0.15 7.42 -12.43
CA SER A 187 0.64 6.33 -12.99
C SER A 187 0.60 6.32 -14.51
N TYR A 188 1.73 6.03 -15.12
CA TYR A 188 1.88 5.88 -16.56
C TYR A 188 2.61 4.60 -16.88
N TRP A 189 2.29 3.96 -17.99
CA TRP A 189 3.08 2.86 -18.52
C TRP A 189 3.49 3.15 -19.97
N TYR A 190 4.58 2.51 -20.41
CA TYR A 190 5.10 2.61 -21.77
C TYR A 190 5.81 1.29 -22.13
N ILE A 191 5.96 1.03 -23.44
CA ILE A 191 6.80 -0.07 -23.94
C ILE A 191 8.14 0.57 -24.31
N PRO A 192 9.27 0.13 -23.69
CA PRO A 192 10.58 0.61 -24.10
C PRO A 192 10.84 0.27 -25.58
N GLU A 193 11.37 1.24 -26.31
CA GLU A 193 11.90 0.96 -27.66
C GLU A 193 13.08 0.00 -27.49
N ASN A 194 13.07 -1.07 -28.27
CA ASN A 194 14.22 -1.99 -28.33
C ASN A 194 15.42 -1.20 -28.84
N LYS A 195 16.44 -1.03 -27.99
CA LYS A 195 17.75 -0.53 -28.42
C LYS A 195 18.53 -1.66 -29.07
#